data_ec3875eeddfd70cba0104851ff908083
#
_entry.id   ec3875eeddfd70cba0104851ff908083
#
_cell.length_a   1.000
_cell.length_b   1.000
_cell.length_c   1.000
_cell.angle_alpha   90.00
_cell.angle_beta   90.00
_cell.angle_gamma   90.00
#
_symmetry.space_group_name_H-M   'P 1'
#
loop_
_entity.id
_entity.type
_entity.pdbx_description
1 polymer ?
#
loop_
_entity_poly.entity_id
_entity_poly.type
_entity_poly.pdbx_seq_one_letter_code
_entity_poly.pdbx_strand_id
1 'polypeptide(L)'
;VKDLDEATAIDPFEGLTLVYSGVSSNGDITFDTTGCDEYVRNELSFSADENYGLSNGDKITVEVYYSQSDLDENSIVLTQVSKDYTVEGLPIIPESLDQVDLSSIQTEMDAQIATSLAADYPIGDTLYAIDGISSPSIWGAKITAVTPSLSYEAYMQPLDLSSSTDAMYVRIYTLRIDLIDNDDSASTYSDDVYICIYYSGFATNVEETQVVTPGEYYKDTTGYYSDIVLADFITESVTDYASEYAIKVLVDNSAVG
;
A
#
# COMPACT_ATOMS: atom_id res chain seq x y z
N VAL A 1 -61.66 -24.55 12.86
CA VAL A 1 -60.48 -24.92 12.06
C VAL A 1 -59.85 -23.61 11.70
N LYS A 2 -58.74 -23.22 12.37
CA LYS A 2 -57.90 -22.11 11.90
C LYS A 2 -57.36 -22.56 10.55
N ASP A 3 -57.56 -21.75 9.50
CA ASP A 3 -56.82 -21.92 8.27
C ASP A 3 -55.32 -21.93 8.66
N LEU A 4 -54.65 -23.02 8.34
CA LEU A 4 -53.20 -23.06 8.39
C LEU A 4 -52.76 -22.17 7.24
N ASP A 5 -52.34 -20.94 7.55
CA ASP A 5 -51.65 -20.11 6.58
C ASP A 5 -50.47 -20.93 6.03
N GLU A 6 -50.42 -21.05 4.72
CA GLU A 6 -49.34 -21.79 4.04
C GLU A 6 -48.04 -21.06 4.32
N ALA A 7 -47.06 -21.75 4.94
CA ALA A 7 -45.81 -21.13 5.32
C ALA A 7 -45.06 -20.63 4.07
N THR A 8 -44.54 -19.43 4.14
CA THR A 8 -43.73 -18.85 3.07
C THR A 8 -42.31 -19.42 3.13
N ALA A 9 -41.87 -20.08 2.06
CA ALA A 9 -40.51 -20.58 1.95
C ALA A 9 -39.58 -19.45 1.48
N ILE A 10 -38.51 -19.20 2.23
CA ILE A 10 -37.48 -18.17 1.94
C ILE A 10 -36.12 -18.84 1.84
N ASP A 11 -35.37 -18.54 0.78
CA ASP A 11 -33.92 -18.83 0.72
C ASP A 11 -33.14 -17.62 1.29
N PRO A 12 -32.52 -17.74 2.49
CA PRO A 12 -31.86 -16.63 3.10
C PRO A 12 -30.59 -16.19 2.33
N PHE A 13 -30.08 -17.02 1.42
CA PHE A 13 -28.89 -16.71 0.61
C PHE A 13 -29.25 -16.13 -0.77
N GLU A 14 -30.51 -16.02 -1.11
CA GLU A 14 -30.96 -15.34 -2.34
C GLU A 14 -30.74 -13.83 -2.18
N GLY A 15 -29.92 -13.25 -3.08
CA GLY A 15 -29.55 -11.83 -3.04
C GLY A 15 -28.45 -11.46 -2.02
N LEU A 16 -27.96 -12.41 -1.22
CA LEU A 16 -26.81 -12.19 -0.34
C LEU A 16 -25.55 -12.02 -1.18
N THR A 17 -24.82 -10.94 -0.92
CA THR A 17 -23.52 -10.67 -1.53
C THR A 17 -22.42 -10.73 -0.47
N LEU A 18 -21.37 -11.51 -0.76
CA LEU A 18 -20.17 -11.57 0.06
C LEU A 18 -19.21 -10.47 -0.43
N VAL A 19 -18.77 -9.59 0.47
CA VAL A 19 -17.85 -8.51 0.17
C VAL A 19 -16.51 -8.82 0.84
N TYR A 20 -15.51 -9.03 0.01
CA TYR A 20 -14.14 -9.30 0.47
C TYR A 20 -13.32 -8.00 0.48
N SER A 21 -12.44 -7.86 1.48
CA SER A 21 -11.49 -6.76 1.62
C SER A 21 -10.14 -7.28 2.07
N GLY A 22 -9.09 -6.44 1.98
CA GLY A 22 -7.72 -6.87 2.25
C GLY A 22 -7.04 -7.53 1.05
N VAL A 23 -6.03 -8.34 1.30
CA VAL A 23 -5.25 -9.08 0.29
C VAL A 23 -5.34 -10.59 0.55
N SER A 24 -5.13 -11.39 -0.48
CA SER A 24 -5.06 -12.85 -0.34
C SER A 24 -3.99 -13.23 0.69
N SER A 25 -4.33 -14.11 1.62
CA SER A 25 -3.65 -14.51 2.85
C SER A 25 -3.94 -13.62 4.08
N ASN A 26 -4.58 -12.47 3.90
CA ASN A 26 -5.03 -11.59 4.97
C ASN A 26 -6.34 -10.90 4.58
N GLY A 27 -7.26 -11.65 3.99
CA GLY A 27 -8.57 -11.15 3.57
C GLY A 27 -9.60 -11.22 4.66
N ASP A 28 -10.54 -10.26 4.64
CA ASP A 28 -11.71 -10.21 5.50
C ASP A 28 -12.98 -10.35 4.67
N ILE A 29 -14.07 -10.83 5.30
CA ILE A 29 -15.39 -10.93 4.70
C ILE A 29 -16.42 -10.15 5.48
N THR A 30 -17.31 -9.49 4.73
CA THR A 30 -18.55 -8.91 5.25
C THR A 30 -19.75 -9.33 4.37
N PHE A 31 -20.97 -9.19 4.92
CA PHE A 31 -22.19 -9.63 4.25
C PHE A 31 -23.04 -8.41 3.88
N ASP A 32 -23.31 -8.24 2.59
CA ASP A 32 -24.27 -7.25 2.10
C ASP A 32 -25.61 -7.93 1.83
N THR A 33 -26.60 -7.60 2.65
CA THR A 33 -27.97 -8.15 2.57
C THR A 33 -28.93 -7.26 1.78
N THR A 34 -28.45 -6.17 1.15
CA THR A 34 -29.34 -5.20 0.45
C THR A 34 -30.16 -5.83 -0.66
N GLY A 35 -29.65 -6.90 -1.29
CA GLY A 35 -30.36 -7.67 -2.32
C GLY A 35 -31.31 -8.75 -1.80
N CYS A 36 -31.29 -9.02 -0.49
CA CYS A 36 -32.11 -10.10 0.10
C CYS A 36 -33.56 -9.68 0.31
N ASP A 37 -34.41 -10.68 0.61
CA ASP A 37 -35.78 -10.46 1.08
C ASP A 37 -35.83 -9.54 2.31
N GLU A 38 -36.95 -8.82 2.49
CA GLU A 38 -37.13 -7.87 3.59
C GLU A 38 -37.00 -8.55 4.96
N TYR A 39 -37.53 -9.73 5.13
CA TYR A 39 -37.43 -10.50 6.37
C TYR A 39 -35.97 -10.89 6.65
N VAL A 40 -35.23 -11.34 5.62
CA VAL A 40 -33.82 -11.70 5.74
C VAL A 40 -32.99 -10.50 6.20
N ARG A 41 -33.21 -9.33 5.63
CA ARG A 41 -32.47 -8.11 5.98
C ARG A 41 -32.70 -7.63 7.40
N ASN A 42 -33.90 -7.80 7.91
CA ASN A 42 -34.33 -7.22 9.19
C ASN A 42 -34.15 -8.17 10.38
N GLU A 43 -34.31 -9.48 10.15
CA GLU A 43 -34.47 -10.46 11.22
C GLU A 43 -33.35 -11.52 11.24
N LEU A 44 -32.59 -11.65 10.15
CA LEU A 44 -31.54 -12.66 10.06
C LEU A 44 -30.15 -12.02 10.09
N SER A 45 -29.17 -12.80 10.56
CA SER A 45 -27.74 -12.42 10.49
C SER A 45 -26.93 -13.59 9.96
N PHE A 46 -25.74 -13.27 9.41
CA PHE A 46 -24.87 -14.25 8.77
C PHE A 46 -23.50 -14.28 9.45
N SER A 47 -22.87 -15.42 9.46
CA SER A 47 -21.47 -15.60 9.84
C SER A 47 -20.84 -16.68 8.97
N ALA A 48 -19.57 -16.50 8.64
CA ALA A 48 -18.78 -17.58 8.07
C ALA A 48 -18.02 -18.34 9.17
N ASP A 49 -17.65 -19.58 8.89
CA ASP A 49 -16.78 -20.37 9.74
C ASP A 49 -15.38 -19.75 9.87
N GLU A 50 -14.91 -19.05 8.82
CA GLU A 50 -13.74 -18.19 8.83
C GLU A 50 -14.10 -16.80 8.27
N ASN A 51 -13.78 -15.73 9.04
CA ASN A 51 -14.13 -14.35 8.67
C ASN A 51 -12.91 -13.50 8.32
N TYR A 52 -11.69 -13.94 8.62
CA TYR A 52 -10.42 -13.22 8.42
C TYR A 52 -9.28 -14.19 8.12
N GLY A 53 -8.19 -13.66 7.57
CA GLY A 53 -7.05 -14.47 7.12
C GLY A 53 -7.33 -15.24 5.83
N LEU A 54 -8.33 -14.81 5.07
CA LEU A 54 -8.82 -15.51 3.88
C LEU A 54 -7.86 -15.37 2.70
N SER A 55 -7.76 -16.44 1.92
CA SER A 55 -7.00 -16.51 0.67
C SER A 55 -7.91 -16.85 -0.51
N ASN A 56 -7.54 -16.40 -1.70
CA ASN A 56 -8.22 -16.82 -2.92
C ASN A 56 -8.17 -18.35 -3.04
N GLY A 57 -9.35 -18.97 -3.28
CA GLY A 57 -9.51 -20.42 -3.37
C GLY A 57 -9.96 -21.09 -2.08
N ASP A 58 -9.95 -20.38 -0.93
CA ASP A 58 -10.48 -20.92 0.32
C ASP A 58 -11.96 -21.23 0.19
N LYS A 59 -12.40 -22.28 0.88
CA LYS A 59 -13.80 -22.63 0.97
C LYS A 59 -14.29 -22.28 2.35
N ILE A 60 -15.31 -21.45 2.40
CA ILE A 60 -15.97 -21.02 3.62
C ILE A 60 -17.44 -21.47 3.61
N THR A 61 -17.93 -21.84 4.78
CA THR A 61 -19.35 -22.14 5.00
C THR A 61 -19.99 -20.97 5.71
N VAL A 62 -20.97 -20.34 5.05
CA VAL A 62 -21.77 -19.26 5.64
C VAL A 62 -23.03 -19.86 6.25
N GLU A 63 -23.25 -19.57 7.52
CA GLU A 63 -24.44 -19.96 8.29
C GLU A 63 -25.33 -18.75 8.55
N VAL A 64 -26.65 -19.00 8.57
CA VAL A 64 -27.64 -17.99 8.95
C VAL A 64 -28.07 -18.20 10.40
N TYR A 65 -28.08 -17.12 11.18
CA TYR A 65 -28.62 -17.10 12.53
C TYR A 65 -30.04 -16.55 12.54
N TYR A 66 -30.92 -17.27 13.20
CA TYR A 66 -32.36 -16.96 13.26
C TYR A 66 -32.97 -17.40 14.59
N SER A 67 -34.12 -16.85 14.92
CA SER A 67 -34.99 -17.32 16.01
C SER A 67 -36.10 -18.20 15.44
N GLN A 68 -36.18 -19.45 15.92
CA GLN A 68 -37.26 -20.35 15.47
C GLN A 68 -38.66 -19.82 15.84
N SER A 69 -38.81 -19.17 17.01
CA SER A 69 -40.06 -18.56 17.42
C SER A 69 -40.51 -17.46 16.46
N ASP A 70 -39.58 -16.65 15.97
CA ASP A 70 -39.91 -15.57 15.04
C ASP A 70 -40.27 -16.10 13.64
N LEU A 71 -39.63 -17.17 13.19
CA LEU A 71 -40.03 -17.88 11.98
C LEU A 71 -41.46 -18.44 12.09
N ASP A 72 -41.77 -19.08 13.22
CA ASP A 72 -43.07 -19.68 13.46
C ASP A 72 -44.17 -18.60 13.56
N GLU A 73 -43.89 -17.46 14.24
CA GLU A 73 -44.84 -16.33 14.36
C GLU A 73 -45.16 -15.69 13.00
N ASN A 74 -44.16 -15.62 12.11
CA ASN A 74 -44.28 -15.05 10.77
C ASN A 74 -44.71 -16.08 9.69
N SER A 75 -44.93 -17.35 10.07
CA SER A 75 -45.22 -18.45 9.14
C SER A 75 -44.19 -18.58 8.04
N ILE A 76 -42.86 -18.50 8.39
CA ILE A 76 -41.73 -18.60 7.49
C ILE A 76 -41.02 -19.94 7.68
N VAL A 77 -40.52 -20.50 6.57
CA VAL A 77 -39.64 -21.67 6.55
C VAL A 77 -38.41 -21.33 5.72
N LEU A 78 -37.22 -21.46 6.31
CA LEU A 78 -36.00 -21.32 5.57
C LEU A 78 -35.72 -22.58 4.75
N THR A 79 -35.41 -22.41 3.46
CA THR A 79 -35.12 -23.53 2.55
C THR A 79 -33.74 -24.15 2.81
N GLN A 80 -32.83 -23.39 3.37
CA GLN A 80 -31.50 -23.82 3.80
C GLN A 80 -31.02 -22.93 4.93
N VAL A 81 -30.04 -23.38 5.71
CA VAL A 81 -29.47 -22.65 6.86
C VAL A 81 -27.96 -22.46 6.76
N SER A 82 -27.32 -23.03 5.74
CA SER A 82 -25.90 -22.87 5.43
C SER A 82 -25.65 -22.99 3.93
N LYS A 83 -24.57 -22.37 3.46
CA LYS A 83 -24.15 -22.44 2.07
C LYS A 83 -22.64 -22.27 1.97
N ASP A 84 -22.03 -23.10 1.10
CA ASP A 84 -20.59 -23.03 0.82
C ASP A 84 -20.30 -22.01 -0.27
N TYR A 85 -19.19 -21.27 -0.08
CA TYR A 85 -18.66 -20.30 -1.03
C TYR A 85 -17.17 -20.53 -1.21
N THR A 86 -16.65 -20.07 -2.34
CA THR A 86 -15.20 -20.01 -2.59
C THR A 86 -14.80 -18.56 -2.60
N VAL A 87 -13.73 -18.23 -1.87
CA VAL A 87 -13.17 -16.87 -1.82
C VAL A 87 -12.45 -16.59 -3.15
N GLU A 88 -12.81 -15.48 -3.77
CA GLU A 88 -12.24 -15.07 -5.06
C GLU A 88 -12.13 -13.55 -5.15
N GLY A 89 -11.17 -13.05 -5.95
CA GLY A 89 -11.06 -11.63 -6.28
C GLY A 89 -10.32 -10.79 -5.25
N LEU A 90 -9.75 -11.37 -4.21
CA LEU A 90 -8.81 -10.66 -3.34
C LEU A 90 -7.56 -10.28 -4.12
N PRO A 91 -7.09 -9.03 -4.02
CA PRO A 91 -5.77 -8.66 -4.52
C PRO A 91 -4.67 -9.54 -3.94
N ILE A 92 -3.57 -9.69 -4.66
CA ILE A 92 -2.41 -10.47 -4.21
C ILE A 92 -1.19 -9.58 -4.03
N ILE A 93 -0.32 -9.94 -3.11
CA ILE A 93 1.03 -9.37 -3.02
C ILE A 93 1.91 -10.18 -4.00
N PRO A 94 2.39 -9.59 -5.10
CA PRO A 94 3.10 -10.33 -6.12
C PRO A 94 4.48 -10.78 -5.63
N GLU A 95 4.93 -11.95 -6.06
CA GLU A 95 6.28 -12.42 -5.77
C GLU A 95 7.36 -11.64 -6.54
N SER A 96 6.99 -11.02 -7.66
CA SER A 96 7.88 -10.27 -8.54
C SER A 96 7.11 -9.18 -9.26
N LEU A 97 7.80 -8.08 -9.60
CA LEU A 97 7.23 -6.98 -10.39
C LEU A 97 7.47 -7.12 -11.90
N ASP A 98 8.03 -8.24 -12.39
CA ASP A 98 8.43 -8.41 -13.79
C ASP A 98 7.27 -8.29 -14.79
N GLN A 99 6.03 -8.53 -14.34
CA GLN A 99 4.82 -8.47 -15.18
C GLN A 99 3.86 -7.33 -14.74
N VAL A 100 4.24 -6.55 -13.74
CA VAL A 100 3.41 -5.47 -13.20
C VAL A 100 3.69 -4.19 -13.98
N ASP A 101 2.63 -3.51 -14.45
CA ASP A 101 2.75 -2.16 -15.01
C ASP A 101 2.89 -1.12 -13.90
N LEU A 102 4.12 -0.68 -13.68
CA LEU A 102 4.48 0.34 -12.67
C LEU A 102 4.42 1.77 -13.22
N SER A 103 4.11 1.97 -14.49
CA SER A 103 4.28 3.27 -15.16
C SER A 103 3.52 4.41 -14.49
N SER A 104 2.32 4.17 -13.99
CA SER A 104 1.54 5.18 -13.26
C SER A 104 2.17 5.53 -11.91
N ILE A 105 2.59 4.53 -11.13
CA ILE A 105 3.24 4.72 -9.84
C ILE A 105 4.56 5.46 -10.01
N GLN A 106 5.39 5.05 -10.97
CA GLN A 106 6.66 5.69 -11.25
C GLN A 106 6.48 7.16 -11.67
N THR A 107 5.47 7.45 -12.51
CA THR A 107 5.14 8.82 -12.91
C THR A 107 4.74 9.67 -11.70
N GLU A 108 3.96 9.12 -10.79
CA GLU A 108 3.53 9.82 -9.58
C GLU A 108 4.71 10.05 -8.64
N MET A 109 5.58 9.06 -8.42
CA MET A 109 6.80 9.22 -7.63
C MET A 109 7.74 10.30 -8.22
N ASP A 110 7.93 10.32 -9.52
CA ASP A 110 8.73 11.36 -10.19
C ASP A 110 8.10 12.76 -10.05
N ALA A 111 6.77 12.86 -10.07
CA ALA A 111 6.06 14.11 -9.81
C ALA A 111 6.19 14.57 -8.35
N GLN A 112 6.23 13.66 -7.39
CA GLN A 112 6.48 13.98 -5.99
C GLN A 112 7.91 14.51 -5.78
N ILE A 113 8.91 13.93 -6.45
CA ILE A 113 10.28 14.46 -6.43
C ILE A 113 10.29 15.89 -6.97
N ALA A 114 9.68 16.16 -8.12
CA ALA A 114 9.63 17.52 -8.69
C ALA A 114 8.95 18.53 -7.74
N THR A 115 7.87 18.12 -7.06
CA THR A 115 7.17 18.94 -6.07
C THR A 115 8.05 19.22 -4.85
N SER A 116 8.74 18.20 -4.32
CA SER A 116 9.67 18.35 -3.20
C SER A 116 10.83 19.28 -3.54
N LEU A 117 11.41 19.13 -4.74
CA LEU A 117 12.49 20.02 -5.20
C LEU A 117 12.07 21.48 -5.22
N ALA A 118 10.88 21.77 -5.74
CA ALA A 118 10.37 23.13 -5.81
C ALA A 118 10.08 23.75 -4.43
N ALA A 119 9.69 22.91 -3.46
CA ALA A 119 9.34 23.36 -2.11
C ALA A 119 10.56 23.46 -1.18
N ASP A 120 11.46 22.47 -1.22
CA ASP A 120 12.54 22.34 -0.25
C ASP A 120 13.84 23.01 -0.73
N TYR A 121 14.05 23.06 -2.05
CA TYR A 121 15.29 23.56 -2.67
C TYR A 121 15.02 24.55 -3.83
N PRO A 122 14.31 25.65 -3.59
CA PRO A 122 13.99 26.60 -4.66
C PRO A 122 15.24 27.30 -5.20
N ILE A 123 15.38 27.33 -6.52
CA ILE A 123 16.51 27.98 -7.19
C ILE A 123 16.59 29.48 -6.81
N GLY A 124 17.75 29.93 -6.39
CA GLY A 124 18.02 31.29 -5.96
C GLY A 124 17.85 31.53 -4.46
N ASP A 125 17.27 30.58 -3.73
CA ASP A 125 17.19 30.66 -2.29
C ASP A 125 18.56 30.41 -1.65
N THR A 126 18.75 31.00 -0.46
CA THR A 126 19.98 30.86 0.32
C THR A 126 19.84 29.71 1.30
N LEU A 127 20.69 28.72 1.16
CA LEU A 127 20.87 27.69 2.19
C LEU A 127 21.83 28.19 3.26
N TYR A 128 21.38 28.22 4.51
CA TYR A 128 22.18 28.66 5.66
C TYR A 128 22.92 27.53 6.35
N ALA A 129 22.54 26.31 6.10
CA ALA A 129 23.23 25.10 6.50
C ALA A 129 22.75 23.93 5.65
N ILE A 130 23.60 23.45 4.76
CA ILE A 130 23.61 22.01 4.48
C ILE A 130 24.65 21.49 5.47
N ASP A 131 24.22 20.84 6.54
CA ASP A 131 25.12 20.15 7.45
C ASP A 131 25.88 19.11 6.64
N GLY A 132 27.21 19.16 6.60
CA GLY A 132 28.12 18.30 5.87
C GLY A 132 28.93 18.96 4.78
N ILE A 133 28.62 20.17 4.35
CA ILE A 133 29.56 20.92 3.58
C ILE A 133 30.69 21.36 4.54
N SER A 134 31.81 20.64 4.49
CA SER A 134 32.99 20.86 5.34
C SER A 134 33.72 22.17 5.04
N SER A 135 33.05 23.23 4.64
CA SER A 135 33.66 24.54 4.46
C SER A 135 33.24 25.45 5.59
N PRO A 136 34.16 25.88 6.46
CA PRO A 136 33.88 26.71 7.63
C PRO A 136 33.46 28.15 7.29
N SER A 137 33.25 28.51 6.03
CA SER A 137 32.97 29.87 5.60
C SER A 137 31.69 30.08 4.79
N ILE A 138 30.83 29.07 4.59
CA ILE A 138 29.62 29.25 3.84
C ILE A 138 28.47 29.70 4.78
N TRP A 139 28.45 30.97 5.08
CA TRP A 139 27.27 31.62 5.62
C TRP A 139 26.41 32.11 4.45
N GLY A 140 25.53 31.21 3.95
CA GLY A 140 24.58 31.52 2.93
C GLY A 140 25.12 31.35 1.50
N ALA A 141 24.97 30.16 0.95
CA ALA A 141 25.16 29.89 -0.46
C ALA A 141 23.81 29.84 -1.20
N LYS A 142 23.75 30.34 -2.42
CA LYS A 142 22.56 30.29 -3.28
C LYS A 142 22.54 29.02 -4.06
N ILE A 143 21.37 28.39 -4.09
CA ILE A 143 21.09 27.26 -4.98
C ILE A 143 21.07 27.74 -6.43
N THR A 144 21.91 27.16 -7.25
CA THR A 144 22.00 27.48 -8.70
C THR A 144 21.37 26.38 -9.56
N ALA A 145 21.45 25.13 -9.13
CA ALA A 145 20.80 23.99 -9.77
C ALA A 145 20.50 22.89 -8.76
N VAL A 146 19.46 22.11 -9.05
CA VAL A 146 19.17 20.84 -8.36
C VAL A 146 18.86 19.80 -9.42
N THR A 147 19.62 18.72 -9.43
CA THR A 147 19.50 17.68 -10.44
C THR A 147 19.18 16.34 -9.75
N PRO A 148 17.96 15.83 -9.90
CA PRO A 148 17.60 14.52 -9.37
C PRO A 148 18.10 13.40 -10.28
N SER A 149 18.55 12.31 -9.68
CA SER A 149 18.87 11.06 -10.37
C SER A 149 18.39 9.87 -9.55
N LEU A 150 17.82 8.86 -10.21
CA LEU A 150 17.43 7.61 -9.57
C LEU A 150 18.69 6.82 -9.21
N SER A 151 18.91 6.58 -7.93
CA SER A 151 20.08 5.87 -7.42
C SER A 151 19.78 4.44 -7.04
N TYR A 152 18.59 4.17 -6.53
CA TYR A 152 18.22 2.83 -6.10
C TYR A 152 16.71 2.60 -6.28
N GLU A 153 16.34 1.36 -6.64
CA GLU A 153 14.95 0.94 -6.77
C GLU A 153 14.81 -0.49 -6.28
N ALA A 154 13.81 -0.75 -5.44
CA ALA A 154 13.59 -2.07 -4.89
C ALA A 154 12.10 -2.37 -4.67
N TYR A 155 11.78 -3.64 -4.70
CA TYR A 155 10.53 -4.20 -4.22
C TYR A 155 10.78 -4.97 -2.93
N MET A 156 9.97 -4.70 -1.92
CA MET A 156 10.05 -5.30 -0.60
C MET A 156 8.75 -6.08 -0.35
N GLN A 157 8.84 -7.41 -0.47
CA GLN A 157 7.72 -8.31 -0.22
C GLN A 157 7.78 -8.79 1.22
N PRO A 158 6.69 -8.71 2.02
CA PRO A 158 6.65 -9.28 3.35
C PRO A 158 7.02 -10.77 3.34
N LEU A 159 7.84 -11.20 4.30
CA LEU A 159 8.16 -12.63 4.48
C LEU A 159 6.97 -13.42 5.03
N ASP A 160 6.10 -12.75 5.77
CA ASP A 160 4.84 -13.31 6.28
C ASP A 160 3.65 -12.57 5.66
N LEU A 161 3.04 -13.18 4.64
CA LEU A 161 1.88 -12.61 3.93
C LEU A 161 0.59 -12.65 4.76
N SER A 162 0.55 -13.40 5.86
CA SER A 162 -0.58 -13.45 6.79
C SER A 162 -0.55 -12.33 7.83
N SER A 163 0.55 -11.57 7.89
CA SER A 163 0.70 -10.42 8.77
C SER A 163 0.02 -9.18 8.19
N SER A 164 -0.17 -8.16 9.04
CA SER A 164 -0.63 -6.82 8.58
C SER A 164 0.49 -6.01 7.93
N THR A 165 1.63 -6.61 7.63
CA THR A 165 2.78 -5.95 7.02
C THR A 165 2.55 -5.78 5.52
N ASP A 166 2.63 -4.56 5.03
CA ASP A 166 2.38 -4.22 3.64
C ASP A 166 3.60 -4.44 2.75
N ALA A 167 3.36 -4.86 1.50
CA ALA A 167 4.40 -4.80 0.48
C ALA A 167 4.73 -3.35 0.12
N MET A 168 5.99 -3.07 -0.20
CA MET A 168 6.46 -1.74 -0.54
C MET A 168 7.22 -1.72 -1.86
N TYR A 169 6.99 -0.67 -2.63
CA TYR A 169 7.80 -0.32 -3.78
C TYR A 169 8.58 0.96 -3.46
N VAL A 170 9.90 0.89 -3.54
CA VAL A 170 10.82 1.92 -3.01
C VAL A 170 11.69 2.47 -4.11
N ARG A 171 11.84 3.81 -4.15
CA ARG A 171 12.80 4.53 -5.00
C ARG A 171 13.61 5.51 -4.15
N ILE A 172 14.93 5.47 -4.30
CA ILE A 172 15.85 6.42 -3.68
C ILE A 172 16.49 7.26 -4.76
N TYR A 173 16.39 8.56 -4.59
CA TYR A 173 16.97 9.56 -5.49
C TYR A 173 18.11 10.26 -4.82
N THR A 174 19.18 10.51 -5.59
CA THR A 174 20.21 11.48 -5.25
C THR A 174 19.86 12.80 -5.89
N LEU A 175 19.81 13.84 -5.07
CA LEU A 175 19.63 15.22 -5.50
C LEU A 175 20.99 15.90 -5.45
N ARG A 176 21.60 16.14 -6.61
CA ARG A 176 22.80 16.96 -6.70
C ARG A 176 22.40 18.41 -6.60
N ILE A 177 22.84 19.11 -5.54
CA ILE A 177 22.59 20.53 -5.31
C ILE A 177 23.86 21.30 -5.64
N ASP A 178 23.78 22.18 -6.64
CA ASP A 178 24.87 23.10 -7.00
C ASP A 178 24.64 24.46 -6.34
N LEU A 179 25.68 25.00 -5.75
CA LEU A 179 25.67 26.19 -4.92
C LEU A 179 26.72 27.19 -5.37
N ILE A 180 26.42 28.48 -5.19
CA ILE A 180 27.38 29.57 -5.36
C ILE A 180 27.45 30.37 -4.07
N ASP A 181 28.68 30.74 -3.65
CA ASP A 181 28.88 31.57 -2.45
C ASP A 181 28.22 32.96 -2.66
N ASN A 182 27.55 33.48 -1.65
CA ASN A 182 26.92 34.80 -1.72
C ASN A 182 27.94 35.95 -1.73
N ASP A 183 29.08 35.75 -1.09
CA ASP A 183 30.12 36.78 -0.94
C ASP A 183 31.18 36.67 -2.03
N ASP A 184 31.36 35.47 -2.63
CA ASP A 184 32.32 35.20 -3.70
C ASP A 184 31.69 34.38 -4.82
N SER A 185 31.17 35.05 -5.85
CA SER A 185 30.52 34.40 -6.98
C SER A 185 31.49 33.53 -7.84
N ALA A 186 32.78 33.51 -7.58
CA ALA A 186 33.73 32.59 -8.21
C ALA A 186 33.84 31.26 -7.47
N SER A 187 33.36 31.19 -6.24
CA SER A 187 33.36 29.99 -5.43
C SER A 187 32.06 29.21 -5.60
N THR A 188 32.18 27.98 -6.12
CA THR A 188 31.07 27.07 -6.36
C THR A 188 31.25 25.80 -5.55
N TYR A 189 30.15 25.23 -5.10
CA TYR A 189 30.09 24.01 -4.31
C TYR A 189 29.03 23.07 -4.86
N SER A 190 29.09 21.81 -4.52
CA SER A 190 28.03 20.88 -4.82
C SER A 190 27.93 19.87 -3.69
N ASP A 191 26.70 19.45 -3.37
CA ASP A 191 26.42 18.44 -2.38
C ASP A 191 25.28 17.53 -2.83
N ASP A 192 25.19 16.35 -2.24
CA ASP A 192 24.19 15.37 -2.56
C ASP A 192 23.26 15.16 -1.35
N VAL A 193 21.96 15.26 -1.60
CA VAL A 193 20.90 14.94 -0.65
C VAL A 193 20.15 13.72 -1.14
N TYR A 194 19.82 12.81 -0.24
CA TYR A 194 19.09 11.58 -0.60
C TYR A 194 17.64 11.68 -0.19
N ILE A 195 16.76 11.23 -1.06
CA ILE A 195 15.32 11.14 -0.81
C ILE A 195 14.87 9.72 -1.09
N CYS A 196 14.26 9.09 -0.10
CA CYS A 196 13.53 7.85 -0.25
C CYS A 196 12.05 8.14 -0.41
N ILE A 197 11.45 7.67 -1.48
CA ILE A 197 10.01 7.63 -1.67
C ILE A 197 9.59 6.18 -1.75
N TYR A 198 8.60 5.78 -0.96
CA TYR A 198 8.06 4.44 -1.04
C TYR A 198 6.54 4.46 -1.10
N TYR A 199 6.04 3.44 -1.74
CA TYR A 199 4.63 3.16 -1.93
C TYR A 199 4.29 1.94 -1.10
N SER A 200 3.54 2.11 0.00
CA SER A 200 3.12 1.04 0.90
C SER A 200 1.73 0.53 0.54
N GLY A 201 1.40 -0.68 0.94
CA GLY A 201 0.11 -1.30 0.64
C GLY A 201 0.00 -1.78 -0.82
N PHE A 202 1.12 -2.11 -1.44
CA PHE A 202 1.18 -2.52 -2.83
C PHE A 202 0.55 -3.91 -3.02
N ALA A 203 -0.52 -3.98 -3.81
CA ALA A 203 -1.14 -5.22 -4.21
C ALA A 203 -1.64 -5.15 -5.66
N THR A 204 -1.75 -6.29 -6.32
CA THR A 204 -2.14 -6.41 -7.71
C THR A 204 -3.40 -7.26 -7.86
N ASN A 205 -3.98 -7.29 -9.06
CA ASN A 205 -5.00 -8.27 -9.39
C ASN A 205 -4.38 -9.69 -9.41
N VAL A 206 -5.24 -10.72 -9.42
CA VAL A 206 -4.82 -12.14 -9.43
C VAL A 206 -3.91 -12.52 -10.60
N GLU A 207 -3.88 -11.73 -11.68
CA GLU A 207 -3.03 -11.94 -12.86
C GLU A 207 -1.68 -11.23 -12.73
N GLU A 208 -1.44 -10.52 -11.64
CA GLU A 208 -0.21 -9.76 -11.38
C GLU A 208 0.13 -8.69 -12.44
N THR A 209 -0.89 -8.19 -13.15
CA THR A 209 -0.67 -7.28 -14.28
C THR A 209 -1.00 -5.83 -13.96
N GLN A 210 -1.85 -5.58 -12.94
CA GLN A 210 -2.34 -4.25 -12.63
C GLN A 210 -2.41 -4.02 -11.13
N VAL A 211 -1.89 -2.89 -10.67
CA VAL A 211 -2.03 -2.44 -9.27
C VAL A 211 -3.49 -2.09 -9.00
N VAL A 212 -4.09 -2.70 -8.00
CA VAL A 212 -5.49 -2.48 -7.62
C VAL A 212 -5.66 -1.87 -6.24
N THR A 213 -4.63 -1.96 -5.40
CA THR A 213 -4.61 -1.31 -4.10
C THR A 213 -3.65 -0.12 -4.20
N PRO A 214 -4.15 1.12 -4.22
CA PRO A 214 -3.30 2.29 -4.11
C PRO A 214 -2.73 2.30 -2.69
N GLY A 215 -1.42 2.15 -2.59
CA GLY A 215 -0.71 2.30 -1.34
C GLY A 215 -0.69 3.76 -0.88
N GLU A 216 -0.23 3.97 0.33
CA GLU A 216 0.06 5.30 0.83
C GLU A 216 1.47 5.71 0.45
N TYR A 217 1.63 6.97 0.07
CA TYR A 217 2.92 7.56 -0.20
C TYR A 217 3.59 8.01 1.08
N TYR A 218 4.87 7.64 1.21
CA TYR A 218 5.73 8.16 2.26
C TYR A 218 7.01 8.73 1.65
N LYS A 219 7.50 9.80 2.24
CA LYS A 219 8.75 10.45 1.88
C LYS A 219 9.64 10.51 3.11
N ASP A 220 10.84 10.00 2.98
CA ASP A 220 11.91 10.21 3.94
C ASP A 220 13.07 10.94 3.28
N THR A 221 13.73 11.83 4.01
CA THR A 221 14.83 12.64 3.50
C THR A 221 15.94 12.70 4.52
N THR A 222 17.17 12.63 4.04
CA THR A 222 18.35 12.88 4.89
C THR A 222 18.51 14.36 5.30
N GLY A 223 17.56 15.23 4.91
CA GLY A 223 17.67 16.64 5.10
C GLY A 223 18.06 17.05 6.49
N TYR A 224 19.27 17.52 6.69
CA TYR A 224 19.94 18.16 7.81
C TYR A 224 21.09 17.41 8.50
N TYR A 225 21.38 16.14 8.27
CA TYR A 225 22.47 15.44 8.95
C TYR A 225 23.38 14.74 7.92
N SER A 226 24.43 15.28 7.65
CA SER A 226 25.21 15.41 6.45
C SER A 226 26.42 14.52 6.29
N ASP A 227 26.64 13.54 7.12
CA ASP A 227 27.71 12.56 6.95
C ASP A 227 27.21 11.20 6.41
N ILE A 228 25.91 11.11 6.09
CA ILE A 228 25.34 9.88 5.54
C ILE A 228 25.70 9.79 4.06
N VAL A 229 26.41 8.73 3.70
CA VAL A 229 26.65 8.38 2.31
C VAL A 229 25.47 7.56 1.76
N LEU A 230 25.29 7.56 0.43
CA LEU A 230 24.18 6.86 -0.23
C LEU A 230 24.02 5.39 0.23
N ALA A 231 25.14 4.68 0.42
CA ALA A 231 25.12 3.28 0.86
C ALA A 231 24.51 3.09 2.26
N ASP A 232 24.79 4.01 3.19
CA ASP A 232 24.23 3.98 4.54
C ASP A 232 22.74 4.33 4.49
N PHE A 233 22.35 5.32 3.68
CA PHE A 233 20.94 5.67 3.49
C PHE A 233 20.14 4.54 2.88
N ILE A 234 20.67 3.80 1.89
CA ILE A 234 20.04 2.59 1.35
C ILE A 234 19.92 1.51 2.44
N THR A 235 20.93 1.37 3.27
CA THR A 235 20.92 0.40 4.36
C THR A 235 19.79 0.71 5.34
N GLU A 236 19.72 1.94 5.86
CA GLU A 236 18.70 2.37 6.81
C GLU A 236 17.27 2.33 6.20
N SER A 237 17.13 2.74 4.94
CA SER A 237 15.81 2.83 4.29
C SER A 237 15.29 1.50 3.77
N VAL A 238 16.16 0.51 3.47
CA VAL A 238 15.77 -0.72 2.77
C VAL A 238 16.41 -1.97 3.41
N THR A 239 17.74 -2.03 3.50
CA THR A 239 18.45 -3.28 3.81
C THR A 239 18.23 -3.76 5.25
N ASP A 240 18.08 -2.84 6.20
CA ASP A 240 17.82 -3.16 7.62
C ASP A 240 16.49 -3.89 7.82
N TYR A 241 15.58 -3.78 6.85
CA TYR A 241 14.29 -4.50 6.86
C TYR A 241 14.37 -5.94 6.31
N ALA A 242 15.55 -6.47 5.98
CA ALA A 242 15.71 -7.82 5.43
C ALA A 242 15.26 -8.96 6.37
N SER A 243 15.04 -8.69 7.66
CA SER A 243 14.43 -9.64 8.60
C SER A 243 12.92 -9.76 8.45
N GLU A 244 12.26 -8.78 7.82
CA GLU A 244 10.80 -8.70 7.67
C GLU A 244 10.38 -8.83 6.21
N TYR A 245 11.28 -8.51 5.27
CA TYR A 245 11.00 -8.47 3.84
C TYR A 245 11.98 -9.27 3.01
N ALA A 246 11.46 -9.92 1.97
CA ALA A 246 12.26 -10.35 0.82
C ALA A 246 12.50 -9.14 -0.09
N ILE A 247 13.75 -8.66 -0.15
CA ILE A 247 14.12 -7.46 -0.90
C ILE A 247 14.60 -7.86 -2.29
N LYS A 248 13.93 -7.35 -3.33
CA LYS A 248 14.33 -7.51 -4.73
C LYS A 248 14.79 -6.17 -5.29
N VAL A 249 16.08 -6.06 -5.53
CA VAL A 249 16.69 -4.86 -6.14
C VAL A 249 16.39 -4.85 -7.62
N LEU A 250 15.84 -3.75 -8.13
CA LEU A 250 15.48 -3.53 -9.53
C LEU A 250 16.50 -2.62 -10.22
N VAL A 251 16.96 -1.58 -9.51
CA VAL A 251 18.00 -0.66 -9.96
C VAL A 251 18.98 -0.43 -8.81
N ASP A 252 20.27 -0.53 -9.10
CA ASP A 252 21.34 -0.16 -8.17
C ASP A 252 22.41 0.63 -8.92
N ASN A 253 22.34 1.94 -8.80
CA ASN A 253 23.30 2.91 -9.34
C ASN A 253 24.21 3.49 -8.23
N SER A 254 24.18 2.92 -7.01
CA SER A 254 24.93 3.43 -5.86
C SER A 254 26.45 3.44 -6.04
N ALA A 255 26.96 2.60 -6.95
CA ALA A 255 28.39 2.52 -7.27
C ALA A 255 28.86 3.52 -8.33
N VAL A 256 27.95 4.31 -8.90
CA VAL A 256 28.23 5.30 -9.97
C VAL A 256 28.30 6.69 -9.33
N GLY A 257 29.29 6.92 -8.50
CA GLY A 257 29.56 8.19 -7.83
C GLY A 257 31.06 8.53 -7.90
#